data_4d84e2328d75b52301737a354e2cee65
#
_entry.id   4d84e2328d75b52301737a354e2cee65
#
_cell.length_a   1.000
_cell.length_b   1.000
_cell.length_c   1.000
_cell.angle_alpha   90.00
_cell.angle_beta   90.00
_cell.angle_gamma   90.00
#
_symmetry.space_group_name_H-M   'P 1'
#
loop_
_entity.id
_entity.type
_entity.pdbx_description
1 polymer ?
#
loop_
_entity_poly.entity_id
_entity_poly.type
_entity_poly.pdbx_seq_one_letter_code
_entity_poly.pdbx_strand_id
1 'polypeptide(L)'
;MAVAPAPAAAGNSSNNKIKTVVVLVQENRSFDHMLGWMKSLNPDIDGVTGIETNHVDASDPTSRAVRFSDGAEYVDPDPGHSMQAIYEQVYGTPFVDATTTPITLPGVAVPPMSGFAQQAEKEKPGMSGTVMNGFRPDAVPVYRELVREFAVCDRWFASNPASTQPNRLFVHSATSHGLVSNDTKALVAGLPQRTIFDALHDEGFSFGIYHQYPPSTLFYRSLRQLKYAGSFHAFDIDFRRHCREGKLPSYVVVEQRYFELEILPGNDDHPSHDVAEGEEFSYFGVLAHDAEI
;
A
#
# COMPACT_ATOMS: atom_id res chain seq x y z
N MET A 1 -40.41 -21.43 -3.03
CA MET A 1 -39.57 -22.37 -3.79
C MET A 1 -38.13 -22.19 -3.30
N ALA A 2 -37.60 -23.20 -2.60
CA ALA A 2 -36.24 -23.19 -2.12
C ALA A 2 -35.32 -23.60 -3.28
N VAL A 3 -34.38 -22.75 -3.61
CA VAL A 3 -33.32 -23.05 -4.59
C VAL A 3 -32.34 -23.99 -3.89
N ALA A 4 -32.19 -25.19 -4.41
CA ALA A 4 -31.17 -26.13 -3.94
C ALA A 4 -29.78 -25.59 -4.18
N PRO A 5 -28.83 -25.80 -3.27
CA PRO A 5 -27.43 -25.40 -3.50
C PRO A 5 -26.84 -26.19 -4.67
N ALA A 6 -26.09 -25.50 -5.54
CA ALA A 6 -25.38 -26.15 -6.61
C ALA A 6 -24.36 -27.17 -6.04
N PRO A 7 -24.15 -28.32 -6.70
CA PRO A 7 -23.21 -29.31 -6.24
C PRO A 7 -21.78 -28.71 -6.25
N ALA A 8 -21.09 -28.90 -5.15
CA ALA A 8 -19.68 -28.58 -5.04
C ALA A 8 -18.93 -29.27 -6.19
N ALA A 9 -18.22 -28.51 -7.00
CA ALA A 9 -17.35 -29.06 -8.03
C ALA A 9 -16.32 -29.95 -7.34
N ALA A 10 -16.36 -31.24 -7.63
CA ALA A 10 -15.36 -32.19 -7.20
C ALA A 10 -13.99 -31.70 -7.74
N GLY A 11 -13.13 -31.27 -6.83
CA GLY A 11 -11.83 -30.74 -7.15
C GLY A 11 -11.02 -31.79 -7.90
N ASN A 12 -10.81 -31.54 -9.19
CA ASN A 12 -9.78 -32.21 -9.95
C ASN A 12 -8.46 -31.95 -9.21
N SER A 13 -7.79 -32.96 -8.69
CA SER A 13 -6.45 -32.88 -8.14
C SER A 13 -5.45 -32.65 -9.28
N SER A 14 -5.59 -31.52 -9.97
CA SER A 14 -4.58 -31.03 -10.88
C SER A 14 -3.34 -30.73 -10.05
N ASN A 15 -2.19 -31.10 -10.59
CA ASN A 15 -0.82 -30.84 -10.10
C ASN A 15 -0.59 -29.33 -9.88
N ASN A 16 -1.29 -28.74 -8.93
CA ASN A 16 -1.22 -27.32 -8.66
C ASN A 16 0.13 -27.04 -8.02
N LYS A 17 1.05 -26.49 -8.79
CA LYS A 17 2.43 -26.22 -8.37
C LYS A 17 2.46 -25.15 -7.27
N ILE A 18 1.49 -24.22 -7.26
CA ILE A 18 1.38 -23.17 -6.25
C ILE A 18 0.58 -23.70 -5.08
N LYS A 19 1.22 -23.80 -3.93
CA LYS A 19 0.61 -24.27 -2.67
C LYS A 19 0.33 -23.16 -1.68
N THR A 20 1.08 -22.07 -1.78
CA THR A 20 1.01 -20.92 -0.87
C THR A 20 1.01 -19.62 -1.67
N VAL A 21 0.14 -18.71 -1.31
CA VAL A 21 0.13 -17.31 -1.77
C VAL A 21 0.54 -16.45 -0.57
N VAL A 22 1.61 -15.68 -0.72
CA VAL A 22 2.08 -14.73 0.29
C VAL A 22 1.72 -13.32 -0.17
N VAL A 23 1.02 -12.58 0.68
CA VAL A 23 0.62 -11.20 0.44
C VAL A 23 1.36 -10.31 1.42
N LEU A 24 2.17 -9.40 0.87
CA LEU A 24 2.82 -8.32 1.60
C LEU A 24 2.31 -7.01 1.00
N VAL A 25 1.67 -6.18 1.82
CA VAL A 25 1.15 -4.88 1.40
C VAL A 25 2.00 -3.80 2.04
N GLN A 26 2.97 -3.33 1.29
CA GLN A 26 3.77 -2.16 1.68
C GLN A 26 2.96 -0.86 1.55
N GLU A 27 3.40 0.17 2.22
CA GLU A 27 2.85 1.52 2.16
C GLU A 27 3.95 2.55 2.41
N ASN A 28 3.83 3.78 2.14
CA ASN A 28 2.72 4.61 1.61
C ASN A 28 3.32 5.46 0.50
N ARG A 29 3.84 4.84 -0.56
CA ARG A 29 4.54 5.50 -1.67
C ARG A 29 3.76 5.30 -2.97
N SER A 30 3.74 6.34 -3.81
CA SER A 30 3.19 6.21 -5.15
C SER A 30 4.03 5.28 -6.03
N PHE A 31 3.40 4.73 -7.07
CA PHE A 31 4.10 3.93 -8.07
C PHE A 31 5.28 4.70 -8.67
N ASP A 32 5.06 5.94 -9.08
CA ASP A 32 6.11 6.75 -9.70
C ASP A 32 7.28 7.04 -8.75
N HIS A 33 7.01 7.25 -7.46
CA HIS A 33 8.05 7.48 -6.47
C HIS A 33 8.96 6.25 -6.29
N MET A 34 8.36 5.04 -6.17
CA MET A 34 9.09 3.79 -5.92
C MET A 34 9.59 3.12 -7.20
N LEU A 35 8.76 3.04 -8.22
CA LEU A 35 9.00 2.20 -9.39
C LEU A 35 8.97 2.98 -10.72
N GLY A 36 8.64 4.27 -10.71
CA GLY A 36 8.51 5.06 -11.95
C GLY A 36 9.76 5.04 -12.81
N TRP A 37 10.96 5.14 -12.22
CA TRP A 37 12.24 5.06 -12.93
C TRP A 37 12.62 3.66 -13.41
N MET A 38 11.87 2.59 -13.04
CA MET A 38 12.06 1.25 -13.58
C MET A 38 11.72 1.17 -15.08
N LYS A 39 11.04 2.17 -15.63
CA LYS A 39 10.87 2.36 -17.07
C LYS A 39 12.21 2.36 -17.83
N SER A 40 13.28 2.77 -17.21
CA SER A 40 14.64 2.72 -17.79
C SER A 40 15.15 1.28 -17.98
N LEU A 41 14.62 0.30 -17.24
CA LEU A 41 14.95 -1.13 -17.35
C LEU A 41 13.99 -1.86 -18.27
N ASN A 42 12.72 -1.49 -18.23
CA ASN A 42 11.67 -2.05 -19.06
C ASN A 42 10.78 -0.91 -19.60
N PRO A 43 10.89 -0.53 -20.89
CA PRO A 43 10.15 0.59 -21.47
C PRO A 43 8.62 0.36 -21.53
N ASP A 44 8.15 -0.87 -21.36
CA ASP A 44 6.71 -1.19 -21.33
C ASP A 44 6.04 -0.76 -20.01
N ILE A 45 6.83 -0.49 -18.97
CA ILE A 45 6.30 0.03 -17.71
C ILE A 45 5.75 1.46 -17.92
N ASP A 46 4.53 1.69 -17.46
CA ASP A 46 3.89 3.01 -17.43
C ASP A 46 4.46 3.84 -16.25
N GLY A 47 5.72 4.22 -16.41
CA GLY A 47 6.52 4.96 -15.43
C GLY A 47 6.93 6.34 -15.95
N VAL A 48 7.87 6.96 -15.25
CA VAL A 48 8.30 8.34 -15.50
C VAL A 48 9.44 8.43 -16.51
N THR A 49 9.57 9.61 -17.13
CA THR A 49 10.63 9.96 -18.08
C THR A 49 11.48 11.15 -17.61
N GLY A 50 11.06 11.81 -16.50
CA GLY A 50 11.69 13.02 -15.99
C GLY A 50 11.30 14.30 -16.72
N ILE A 51 10.27 14.25 -17.58
CA ILE A 51 9.70 15.46 -18.22
C ILE A 51 8.42 15.91 -17.53
N GLU A 52 7.86 15.08 -16.69
CA GLU A 52 6.64 15.33 -15.93
C GLU A 52 6.84 16.53 -15.00
N THR A 53 5.85 17.42 -14.95
CA THR A 53 5.93 18.66 -14.18
C THR A 53 4.61 18.97 -13.50
N ASN A 54 4.70 19.55 -12.29
CA ASN A 54 3.57 20.18 -11.62
C ASN A 54 3.95 21.62 -11.25
N HIS A 55 2.99 22.51 -11.24
CA HIS A 55 3.14 23.88 -10.75
C HIS A 55 2.86 23.94 -9.24
N VAL A 56 3.57 24.80 -8.51
CA VAL A 56 3.31 25.04 -7.07
C VAL A 56 1.99 25.79 -6.83
N ASP A 57 1.42 26.35 -7.87
CA ASP A 57 0.05 26.82 -7.96
C ASP A 57 -0.54 26.30 -9.27
N ALA A 58 -1.40 25.32 -9.19
CA ALA A 58 -1.99 24.68 -10.37
C ALA A 58 -2.92 25.61 -11.16
N SER A 59 -3.40 26.71 -10.54
CA SER A 59 -4.22 27.72 -11.21
C SER A 59 -3.41 28.80 -11.94
N ASP A 60 -2.12 28.93 -11.62
CA ASP A 60 -1.20 29.89 -12.23
C ASP A 60 -0.10 29.16 -13.06
N PRO A 61 -0.23 29.12 -14.39
CA PRO A 61 0.77 28.51 -15.26
C PRO A 61 2.11 29.26 -15.28
N THR A 62 2.20 30.45 -14.68
CA THR A 62 3.45 31.21 -14.54
C THR A 62 4.14 30.93 -13.19
N SER A 63 3.49 30.24 -12.29
CA SER A 63 4.09 29.84 -11.01
C SER A 63 5.25 28.86 -11.22
N ARG A 64 6.08 28.69 -10.20
CA ARG A 64 7.23 27.78 -10.28
C ARG A 64 6.80 26.37 -10.68
N ALA A 65 7.31 25.86 -11.80
CA ALA A 65 7.15 24.49 -12.21
C ALA A 65 8.19 23.61 -11.50
N VAL A 66 7.75 22.50 -10.95
CA VAL A 66 8.58 21.47 -10.32
C VAL A 66 8.59 20.25 -11.23
N ARG A 67 9.79 19.89 -11.69
CA ARG A 67 10.00 18.76 -12.59
C ARG A 67 10.28 17.49 -11.76
N PHE A 68 9.77 16.35 -12.22
CA PHE A 68 10.04 15.07 -11.60
C PHE A 68 11.52 14.71 -11.73
N SER A 69 12.16 14.31 -10.63
CA SER A 69 13.59 14.02 -10.54
C SER A 69 13.85 12.59 -10.03
N ASP A 70 15.13 12.20 -10.01
CA ASP A 70 15.58 10.83 -9.69
C ASP A 70 16.41 10.73 -8.41
N GLY A 71 16.38 11.77 -7.59
CA GLY A 71 17.16 11.86 -6.35
C GLY A 71 16.31 11.66 -5.10
N ALA A 72 15.32 10.74 -5.14
CA ALA A 72 14.52 10.48 -3.96
C ALA A 72 15.35 9.90 -2.82
N GLU A 73 15.09 10.41 -1.64
CA GLU A 73 15.70 10.04 -0.37
C GLU A 73 14.63 10.07 0.72
N TYR A 74 14.94 10.69 1.83
CA TYR A 74 14.07 10.88 2.96
C TYR A 74 12.88 11.82 2.67
N VAL A 75 11.68 11.47 3.13
CA VAL A 75 10.48 12.30 3.01
C VAL A 75 9.90 12.60 4.38
N ASP A 76 9.99 13.87 4.80
CA ASP A 76 9.42 14.41 6.03
C ASP A 76 9.02 15.89 5.84
N PRO A 77 7.82 16.26 6.26
CA PRO A 77 6.72 15.45 6.81
C PRO A 77 6.04 14.55 5.77
N ASP A 78 5.10 13.74 6.25
CA ASP A 78 4.22 12.94 5.39
C ASP A 78 3.40 13.84 4.46
N PRO A 79 3.35 13.56 3.14
CA PRO A 79 2.45 14.25 2.23
C PRO A 79 0.98 14.01 2.59
N GLY A 80 0.13 15.00 2.32
CA GLY A 80 -1.29 14.88 2.61
C GLY A 80 -1.96 13.68 1.92
N HIS A 81 -2.59 12.82 2.70
CA HIS A 81 -3.28 11.61 2.24
C HIS A 81 -4.74 11.51 2.71
N SER A 82 -5.31 12.60 3.19
CA SER A 82 -6.75 12.72 3.39
C SER A 82 -7.49 12.79 2.06
N MET A 83 -8.78 12.50 2.05
CA MET A 83 -9.61 12.63 0.84
C MET A 83 -9.51 14.05 0.25
N GLN A 84 -9.43 15.07 1.10
CA GLN A 84 -9.30 16.47 0.68
C GLN A 84 -7.95 16.74 0.01
N ALA A 85 -6.86 16.24 0.60
CA ALA A 85 -5.52 16.36 0.04
C ALA A 85 -5.40 15.63 -1.31
N ILE A 86 -5.91 14.40 -1.38
CA ILE A 86 -5.91 13.62 -2.62
C ILE A 86 -6.77 14.28 -3.70
N TYR A 87 -7.92 14.85 -3.34
CA TYR A 87 -8.73 15.61 -4.28
C TYR A 87 -7.92 16.77 -4.89
N GLU A 88 -7.22 17.52 -4.06
CA GLU A 88 -6.38 18.62 -4.54
C GLU A 88 -5.22 18.13 -5.41
N GLN A 89 -4.55 17.05 -5.01
CA GLN A 89 -3.47 16.43 -5.80
C GLN A 89 -3.93 16.04 -7.21
N VAL A 90 -5.11 15.45 -7.30
CA VAL A 90 -5.68 14.94 -8.56
C VAL A 90 -6.23 16.05 -9.43
N TYR A 91 -6.93 17.02 -8.86
CA TYR A 91 -7.67 18.04 -9.63
C TYR A 91 -7.00 19.40 -9.67
N GLY A 92 -5.94 19.64 -8.91
CA GLY A 92 -5.26 20.96 -8.82
C GLY A 92 -6.09 22.05 -8.16
N THR A 93 -7.23 21.72 -7.56
CA THR A 93 -8.13 22.65 -6.89
C THR A 93 -8.44 22.17 -5.49
N PRO A 94 -8.46 23.05 -4.47
CA PRO A 94 -8.79 22.67 -3.11
C PRO A 94 -10.20 22.06 -3.00
N PHE A 95 -10.32 21.04 -2.15
CA PHE A 95 -11.63 20.54 -1.74
C PHE A 95 -12.29 21.55 -0.80
N VAL A 96 -13.47 22.05 -1.15
CA VAL A 96 -14.18 23.04 -0.34
C VAL A 96 -15.13 22.37 0.65
N ASP A 97 -16.10 21.60 0.13
CA ASP A 97 -16.99 20.78 0.94
C ASP A 97 -17.68 19.69 0.07
N ALA A 98 -18.19 18.65 0.73
CA ALA A 98 -18.79 17.50 0.04
C ALA A 98 -20.09 17.82 -0.71
N THR A 99 -20.73 18.96 -0.43
CA THR A 99 -22.00 19.36 -1.06
C THR A 99 -21.81 20.25 -2.29
N THR A 100 -20.71 21.00 -2.31
CA THR A 100 -20.40 21.98 -3.37
C THR A 100 -19.24 21.59 -4.26
N THR A 101 -18.37 20.66 -3.79
CA THR A 101 -17.24 20.19 -4.57
C THR A 101 -17.64 18.95 -5.37
N PRO A 102 -17.71 19.02 -6.70
CA PRO A 102 -18.03 17.85 -7.52
C PRO A 102 -16.95 16.77 -7.34
N ILE A 103 -17.34 15.54 -7.05
CA ILE A 103 -16.42 14.37 -7.02
C ILE A 103 -15.89 14.10 -8.44
N THR A 104 -16.66 14.50 -9.45
CA THR A 104 -16.23 14.52 -10.85
C THR A 104 -16.45 15.90 -11.40
N LEU A 105 -15.39 16.54 -11.90
CA LEU A 105 -15.54 17.81 -12.60
C LEU A 105 -16.33 17.56 -13.89
N PRO A 106 -17.48 18.24 -14.10
CA PRO A 106 -18.27 18.08 -15.31
C PRO A 106 -17.42 18.38 -16.55
N GLY A 107 -17.33 17.43 -17.47
CA GLY A 107 -16.61 17.61 -18.75
C GLY A 107 -15.12 17.30 -18.72
N VAL A 108 -14.55 16.90 -17.59
CA VAL A 108 -13.15 16.41 -17.52
C VAL A 108 -13.17 14.89 -17.67
N ALA A 109 -12.81 14.42 -18.85
CA ALA A 109 -12.74 12.98 -19.16
C ALA A 109 -11.58 12.27 -18.40
N VAL A 110 -10.51 13.03 -18.10
CA VAL A 110 -9.32 12.55 -17.37
C VAL A 110 -8.93 13.61 -16.34
N PRO A 111 -8.69 13.25 -15.08
CA PRO A 111 -8.19 14.18 -14.08
C PRO A 111 -6.86 14.80 -14.52
N PRO A 112 -6.64 16.11 -14.29
CA PRO A 112 -5.43 16.79 -14.74
C PRO A 112 -4.14 16.34 -14.03
N MET A 113 -4.26 15.73 -12.83
CA MET A 113 -3.13 15.26 -12.01
C MET A 113 -2.11 16.38 -11.74
N SER A 114 -2.58 17.60 -11.47
CA SER A 114 -1.78 18.83 -11.49
C SER A 114 -1.47 19.42 -10.11
N GLY A 115 -2.01 18.85 -9.04
CA GLY A 115 -1.98 19.48 -7.72
C GLY A 115 -0.96 18.90 -6.75
N PHE A 116 -0.11 17.95 -7.14
CA PHE A 116 0.84 17.29 -6.20
C PHE A 116 1.83 18.29 -5.60
N ALA A 117 2.48 19.12 -6.43
CA ALA A 117 3.42 20.13 -5.95
C ALA A 117 2.70 21.20 -5.10
N GLN A 118 1.51 21.63 -5.52
CA GLN A 118 0.70 22.61 -4.80
C GLN A 118 0.31 22.12 -3.41
N GLN A 119 -0.19 20.90 -3.32
CA GLN A 119 -0.63 20.33 -2.04
C GLN A 119 0.56 20.12 -1.09
N ALA A 120 1.71 19.65 -1.61
CA ALA A 120 2.92 19.50 -0.83
C ALA A 120 3.47 20.83 -0.26
N GLU A 121 3.42 21.93 -1.03
CA GLU A 121 3.83 23.25 -0.54
C GLU A 121 2.95 23.76 0.61
N LYS A 122 1.69 23.29 0.72
CA LYS A 122 0.80 23.60 1.84
C LYS A 122 1.16 22.82 3.10
N GLU A 123 1.61 21.58 2.96
CA GLU A 123 2.08 20.79 4.10
C GLU A 123 3.39 21.38 4.66
N LYS A 124 4.34 21.66 3.80
CA LYS A 124 5.60 22.31 4.17
C LYS A 124 6.19 23.07 3.00
N PRO A 125 6.47 24.36 3.16
CA PRO A 125 7.14 25.15 2.12
C PRO A 125 8.46 24.49 1.66
N GLY A 126 8.59 24.31 0.34
CA GLY A 126 9.73 23.64 -0.29
C GLY A 126 9.56 22.13 -0.51
N MET A 127 8.52 21.51 0.04
CA MET A 127 8.28 20.07 -0.07
C MET A 127 7.91 19.61 -1.48
N SER A 128 7.51 20.51 -2.37
CA SER A 128 7.14 20.17 -3.75
C SER A 128 8.24 19.42 -4.51
N GLY A 129 9.52 19.78 -4.28
CA GLY A 129 10.66 19.07 -4.87
C GLY A 129 10.83 17.66 -4.32
N THR A 130 10.51 17.43 -3.05
CA THR A 130 10.61 16.13 -2.40
C THR A 130 9.55 15.15 -2.93
N VAL A 131 8.30 15.61 -3.10
CA VAL A 131 7.21 14.75 -3.60
C VAL A 131 7.29 14.52 -5.11
N MET A 132 7.86 15.47 -5.86
CA MET A 132 8.10 15.34 -7.31
C MET A 132 9.46 14.68 -7.57
N ASN A 133 9.67 13.54 -6.94
CA ASN A 133 10.94 12.81 -6.98
C ASN A 133 10.69 11.30 -6.89
N GLY A 134 11.60 10.50 -7.43
CA GLY A 134 11.49 9.04 -7.40
C GLY A 134 12.84 8.37 -7.22
N PHE A 135 12.83 7.14 -6.71
CA PHE A 135 14.04 6.35 -6.54
C PHE A 135 14.58 5.84 -7.87
N ARG A 136 15.89 5.99 -8.08
CA ARG A 136 16.57 5.27 -9.14
C ARG A 136 16.56 3.76 -8.86
N PRO A 137 16.56 2.91 -9.90
CA PRO A 137 16.57 1.46 -9.72
C PRO A 137 17.69 0.95 -8.79
N ASP A 138 18.86 1.60 -8.80
CA ASP A 138 20.00 1.20 -7.96
C ASP A 138 19.81 1.57 -6.48
N ALA A 139 18.96 2.53 -6.17
CA ALA A 139 18.63 2.91 -4.79
C ALA A 139 17.62 1.93 -4.14
N VAL A 140 16.91 1.15 -4.93
CA VAL A 140 15.93 0.15 -4.47
C VAL A 140 16.20 -1.21 -5.11
N PRO A 141 17.34 -1.85 -4.76
CA PRO A 141 17.86 -3.03 -5.48
C PRO A 141 16.92 -4.23 -5.43
N VAL A 142 16.21 -4.45 -4.32
CA VAL A 142 15.24 -5.54 -4.20
C VAL A 142 14.08 -5.36 -5.19
N TYR A 143 13.50 -4.18 -5.23
CA TYR A 143 12.44 -3.86 -6.20
C TYR A 143 12.94 -3.95 -7.64
N ARG A 144 14.17 -3.52 -7.91
CA ARG A 144 14.80 -3.66 -9.23
C ARG A 144 14.84 -5.11 -9.69
N GLU A 145 15.30 -6.03 -8.84
CA GLU A 145 15.35 -7.45 -9.20
C GLU A 145 13.95 -8.05 -9.34
N LEU A 146 13.01 -7.68 -8.47
CA LEU A 146 11.61 -8.12 -8.62
C LEU A 146 10.99 -7.66 -9.94
N VAL A 147 11.24 -6.41 -10.35
CA VAL A 147 10.76 -5.87 -11.63
C VAL A 147 11.38 -6.61 -12.83
N ARG A 148 12.64 -7.04 -12.72
CA ARG A 148 13.32 -7.76 -13.80
C ARG A 148 12.84 -9.21 -13.97
N GLU A 149 12.51 -9.87 -12.87
CA GLU A 149 12.24 -11.30 -12.86
C GLU A 149 10.75 -11.66 -12.81
N PHE A 150 9.89 -10.71 -12.44
CA PHE A 150 8.47 -10.97 -12.19
C PHE A 150 7.56 -9.97 -12.90
N ALA A 151 6.26 -10.20 -12.81
CA ALA A 151 5.24 -9.31 -13.37
C ALA A 151 5.09 -8.03 -12.54
N VAL A 152 4.97 -6.90 -13.21
CA VAL A 152 4.69 -5.58 -12.63
C VAL A 152 3.29 -5.15 -13.00
N CYS A 153 2.51 -4.73 -12.01
CA CYS A 153 1.17 -4.18 -12.20
C CYS A 153 1.25 -2.65 -12.06
N ASP A 154 1.62 -1.96 -13.13
CA ASP A 154 1.83 -0.51 -13.16
C ASP A 154 0.53 0.32 -13.18
N ARG A 155 -0.63 -0.34 -13.22
CA ARG A 155 -1.97 0.26 -13.12
C ARG A 155 -2.77 -0.29 -11.96
N TRP A 156 -2.11 -0.58 -10.86
CA TRP A 156 -2.76 -0.92 -9.60
C TRP A 156 -3.09 0.37 -8.84
N PHE A 157 -4.37 0.71 -8.77
CA PHE A 157 -4.84 1.94 -8.14
C PHE A 157 -5.38 1.67 -6.74
N ALA A 158 -5.33 2.70 -5.87
CA ALA A 158 -6.04 2.68 -4.61
C ALA A 158 -7.54 2.53 -4.85
N SER A 159 -8.21 1.73 -4.05
CA SER A 159 -9.65 1.46 -4.17
C SER A 159 -10.51 2.62 -3.67
N ASN A 160 -9.93 3.49 -2.83
CA ASN A 160 -10.57 4.63 -2.24
C ASN A 160 -9.56 5.80 -2.20
N PRO A 161 -9.91 7.02 -2.66
CA PRO A 161 -9.07 8.21 -2.52
C PRO A 161 -9.03 8.68 -1.06
N ALA A 162 -8.44 7.89 -0.18
CA ALA A 162 -8.47 8.03 1.26
C ALA A 162 -7.20 7.48 1.90
N SER A 163 -7.16 7.57 3.22
CA SER A 163 -6.05 7.12 4.06
C SER A 163 -5.79 5.61 3.97
N THR A 164 -4.76 5.16 4.65
CA THR A 164 -4.24 3.79 4.67
C THR A 164 -5.27 2.73 5.02
N GLN A 165 -5.95 2.87 6.17
CA GLN A 165 -6.81 1.78 6.67
C GLN A 165 -8.02 1.50 5.77
N PRO A 166 -8.75 2.50 5.25
CA PRO A 166 -9.78 2.24 4.23
C PRO A 166 -9.27 1.40 3.05
N ASN A 167 -8.08 1.71 2.52
CA ASN A 167 -7.50 0.98 1.38
C ASN A 167 -7.05 -0.43 1.75
N ARG A 168 -6.46 -0.64 2.94
CA ARG A 168 -6.13 -1.99 3.43
C ARG A 168 -7.35 -2.87 3.61
N LEU A 169 -8.47 -2.29 4.04
CA LEU A 169 -9.74 -3.03 4.15
C LEU A 169 -10.20 -3.56 2.80
N PHE A 170 -9.99 -2.83 1.70
CA PHE A 170 -10.33 -3.33 0.36
C PHE A 170 -9.53 -4.58 -0.01
N VAL A 171 -8.26 -4.68 0.40
CA VAL A 171 -7.40 -5.84 0.09
C VAL A 171 -8.00 -7.15 0.60
N HIS A 172 -8.61 -7.13 1.78
CA HIS A 172 -9.07 -8.35 2.44
C HIS A 172 -10.59 -8.55 2.44
N SER A 173 -11.37 -7.50 2.08
CA SER A 173 -12.85 -7.58 2.13
C SER A 173 -13.55 -6.89 0.96
N ALA A 174 -12.80 -6.32 0.01
CA ALA A 174 -13.31 -5.56 -1.15
C ALA A 174 -14.24 -4.38 -0.76
N THR A 175 -14.14 -3.90 0.49
CA THR A 175 -14.89 -2.75 0.97
C THR A 175 -14.26 -2.12 2.20
N SER A 176 -14.26 -0.78 2.29
CA SER A 176 -13.89 -0.04 3.50
C SER A 176 -15.05 0.07 4.52
N HIS A 177 -16.22 -0.52 4.25
CA HIS A 177 -17.43 -0.32 5.04
C HIS A 177 -17.84 1.16 5.15
N GLY A 178 -17.60 1.93 4.09
CA GLY A 178 -17.90 3.36 4.03
C GLY A 178 -16.89 4.28 4.71
N LEU A 179 -15.79 3.74 5.25
CA LEU A 179 -14.72 4.56 5.82
C LEU A 179 -13.95 5.28 4.70
N VAL A 180 -13.68 6.56 4.93
CA VAL A 180 -12.89 7.45 4.06
C VAL A 180 -11.70 8.07 4.80
N SER A 181 -11.45 7.64 6.02
CA SER A 181 -10.33 8.07 6.86
C SER A 181 -9.94 6.97 7.85
N ASN A 182 -8.81 7.15 8.52
CA ASN A 182 -8.37 6.27 9.63
C ASN A 182 -9.19 6.55 10.90
N ASP A 183 -10.51 6.37 10.86
CA ASP A 183 -11.40 6.53 12.02
C ASP A 183 -11.06 5.47 13.08
N THR A 184 -10.22 5.85 14.02
CA THR A 184 -9.75 4.98 15.11
C THR A 184 -10.89 4.38 15.91
N LYS A 185 -11.97 5.13 16.14
CA LYS A 185 -13.12 4.63 16.92
C LYS A 185 -13.83 3.50 16.17
N ALA A 186 -14.08 3.66 14.89
CA ALA A 186 -14.70 2.64 14.04
C ALA A 186 -13.79 1.41 13.89
N LEU A 187 -12.50 1.62 13.66
CA LEU A 187 -11.51 0.56 13.51
C LEU A 187 -11.39 -0.28 14.80
N VAL A 188 -11.27 0.36 15.96
CA VAL A 188 -11.19 -0.33 17.25
C VAL A 188 -12.50 -1.03 17.60
N ALA A 189 -13.66 -0.43 17.30
CA ALA A 189 -14.95 -1.11 17.46
C ALA A 189 -15.06 -2.38 16.60
N GLY A 190 -14.32 -2.41 15.51
CA GLY A 190 -14.23 -3.51 14.57
C GLY A 190 -15.32 -3.51 13.50
N LEU A 191 -14.96 -3.94 12.33
CA LEU A 191 -15.78 -3.91 11.13
C LEU A 191 -16.43 -5.26 10.88
N PRO A 192 -17.71 -5.30 10.47
CA PRO A 192 -18.51 -6.52 10.44
C PRO A 192 -18.46 -7.31 9.13
N GLN A 193 -17.87 -6.73 8.06
CA GLN A 193 -17.90 -7.33 6.73
C GLN A 193 -17.14 -8.66 6.70
N ARG A 194 -17.60 -9.56 5.82
CA ARG A 194 -16.94 -10.82 5.52
C ARG A 194 -15.61 -10.56 4.80
N THR A 195 -14.62 -11.37 5.11
CA THR A 195 -13.25 -11.24 4.59
C THR A 195 -12.88 -12.44 3.72
N ILE A 196 -11.77 -12.32 3.00
CA ILE A 196 -11.15 -13.46 2.32
C ILE A 196 -10.78 -14.58 3.31
N PHE A 197 -10.40 -14.24 4.55
CA PHE A 197 -10.07 -15.22 5.59
C PHE A 197 -11.29 -16.07 5.97
N ASP A 198 -12.47 -15.44 6.07
CA ASP A 198 -13.71 -16.17 6.31
C ASP A 198 -14.05 -17.12 5.13
N ALA A 199 -13.85 -16.64 3.90
CA ALA A 199 -14.08 -17.45 2.70
C ALA A 199 -13.12 -18.64 2.62
N LEU A 200 -11.84 -18.43 2.89
CA LEU A 200 -10.83 -19.50 2.92
C LEU A 200 -11.14 -20.54 3.98
N HIS A 201 -11.54 -20.10 5.18
CA HIS A 201 -11.91 -21.00 6.27
C HIS A 201 -13.14 -21.86 5.90
N ASP A 202 -14.17 -21.26 5.30
CA ASP A 202 -15.40 -21.96 4.90
C ASP A 202 -15.12 -23.03 3.82
N GLU A 203 -14.12 -22.77 2.95
CA GLU A 203 -13.68 -23.70 1.90
C GLU A 203 -12.58 -24.69 2.37
N GLY A 204 -12.20 -24.66 3.65
CA GLY A 204 -11.22 -25.57 4.23
C GLY A 204 -9.76 -25.25 3.91
N PHE A 205 -9.46 -24.03 3.43
CA PHE A 205 -8.09 -23.57 3.23
C PHE A 205 -7.51 -22.97 4.50
N SER A 206 -6.22 -23.21 4.72
CA SER A 206 -5.49 -22.60 5.83
C SER A 206 -5.02 -21.20 5.47
N PHE A 207 -5.00 -20.31 6.47
CA PHE A 207 -4.36 -19.01 6.35
C PHE A 207 -3.53 -18.67 7.59
N GLY A 208 -2.57 -17.76 7.44
CA GLY A 208 -1.73 -17.26 8.53
C GLY A 208 -1.45 -15.78 8.38
N ILE A 209 -1.49 -15.06 9.49
CA ILE A 209 -1.16 -13.64 9.59
C ILE A 209 0.11 -13.53 10.42
N TYR A 210 1.20 -13.16 9.76
CA TYR A 210 2.51 -13.01 10.39
C TYR A 210 2.75 -11.53 10.66
N HIS A 211 2.93 -11.17 11.93
CA HIS A 211 2.96 -9.79 12.36
C HIS A 211 3.99 -9.55 13.46
N GLN A 212 4.47 -8.33 13.56
CA GLN A 212 5.37 -7.88 14.62
C GLN A 212 4.65 -7.11 15.73
N TYR A 213 3.54 -6.45 15.40
CA TYR A 213 2.62 -5.75 16.29
C TYR A 213 1.19 -6.27 16.14
N PRO A 214 0.25 -5.83 16.98
CA PRO A 214 -1.16 -6.12 16.71
C PRO A 214 -1.50 -5.75 15.26
N PRO A 215 -1.88 -6.73 14.44
CA PRO A 215 -2.03 -6.51 13.01
C PRO A 215 -3.33 -5.75 12.69
N SER A 216 -3.32 -4.98 11.59
CA SER A 216 -4.48 -4.22 11.12
C SER A 216 -5.67 -5.12 10.75
N THR A 217 -5.41 -6.37 10.42
CA THR A 217 -6.44 -7.40 10.17
C THR A 217 -7.36 -7.63 11.38
N LEU A 218 -6.93 -7.28 12.61
CA LEU A 218 -7.81 -7.31 13.78
C LEU A 218 -8.90 -6.23 13.77
N PHE A 219 -8.90 -5.31 12.81
CA PHE A 219 -10.03 -4.41 12.60
C PHE A 219 -11.27 -5.14 12.06
N TYR A 220 -11.13 -6.36 11.57
CA TYR A 220 -12.28 -7.22 11.26
C TYR A 220 -12.76 -8.00 12.49
N ARG A 221 -14.05 -7.87 12.82
CA ARG A 221 -14.64 -8.57 13.99
C ARG A 221 -14.51 -10.08 13.87
N SER A 222 -14.65 -10.62 12.66
CA SER A 222 -14.56 -12.07 12.43
C SER A 222 -13.23 -12.64 12.89
N LEU A 223 -12.12 -11.93 12.65
CA LEU A 223 -10.77 -12.38 13.00
C LEU A 223 -10.46 -12.32 14.51
N ARG A 224 -11.29 -11.65 15.30
CA ARG A 224 -11.19 -11.64 16.77
C ARG A 224 -11.78 -12.90 17.43
N GLN A 225 -12.36 -13.82 16.66
CA GLN A 225 -12.93 -15.05 17.19
C GLN A 225 -11.84 -16.05 17.57
N LEU A 226 -12.04 -16.77 18.66
CA LEU A 226 -11.07 -17.76 19.17
C LEU A 226 -10.70 -18.84 18.17
N LYS A 227 -11.60 -19.19 17.25
CA LYS A 227 -11.32 -20.17 16.17
C LYS A 227 -10.15 -19.76 15.27
N TYR A 228 -9.82 -18.49 15.19
CA TYR A 228 -8.74 -17.96 14.37
C TYR A 228 -7.46 -17.64 15.16
N ALA A 229 -7.46 -17.81 16.48
CA ALA A 229 -6.29 -17.49 17.31
C ALA A 229 -5.00 -18.20 16.85
N GLY A 230 -5.13 -19.45 16.38
CA GLY A 230 -4.01 -20.22 15.82
C GLY A 230 -3.50 -19.76 14.46
N SER A 231 -4.16 -18.79 13.82
CA SER A 231 -3.73 -18.23 12.52
C SER A 231 -2.85 -16.99 12.67
N PHE A 232 -2.64 -16.50 13.89
CA PHE A 232 -1.77 -15.34 14.16
C PHE A 232 -0.41 -15.82 14.64
N HIS A 233 0.66 -15.34 13.99
CA HIS A 233 2.02 -15.79 14.20
C HIS A 233 2.97 -14.61 14.39
N ALA A 234 3.94 -14.72 15.29
CA ALA A 234 5.01 -13.75 15.42
C ALA A 234 5.95 -13.86 14.19
N PHE A 235 6.06 -12.78 13.41
CA PHE A 235 6.85 -12.78 12.17
C PHE A 235 8.29 -13.23 12.41
N ASP A 236 8.96 -12.61 13.37
CA ASP A 236 10.39 -12.84 13.65
C ASP A 236 10.71 -14.26 14.08
N ILE A 237 9.75 -14.95 14.71
CA ILE A 237 9.93 -16.30 15.26
C ILE A 237 9.45 -17.36 14.25
N ASP A 238 8.26 -17.14 13.70
CA ASP A 238 7.52 -18.20 13.01
C ASP A 238 7.69 -18.19 11.51
N PHE A 239 7.77 -17.00 10.86
CA PHE A 239 7.74 -16.92 9.40
C PHE A 239 8.91 -17.69 8.77
N ARG A 240 10.13 -17.35 9.14
CA ARG A 240 11.35 -18.00 8.61
C ARG A 240 11.38 -19.51 8.93
N ARG A 241 10.93 -19.89 10.12
CA ARG A 241 10.81 -21.29 10.53
C ARG A 241 9.81 -22.06 9.66
N HIS A 242 8.60 -21.52 9.48
CA HIS A 242 7.56 -22.14 8.64
C HIS A 242 7.96 -22.20 7.16
N CYS A 243 8.70 -21.21 6.65
CA CYS A 243 9.28 -21.28 5.30
C CYS A 243 10.24 -22.49 5.17
N ARG A 244 11.21 -22.62 6.09
CA ARG A 244 12.21 -23.71 6.06
C ARG A 244 11.58 -25.09 6.24
N GLU A 245 10.54 -25.19 7.04
CA GLU A 245 9.86 -26.45 7.34
C GLU A 245 8.79 -26.82 6.30
N GLY A 246 8.52 -25.93 5.31
CA GLY A 246 7.45 -26.13 4.33
C GLY A 246 6.05 -26.14 4.96
N LYS A 247 5.86 -25.38 6.03
CA LYS A 247 4.62 -25.34 6.84
C LYS A 247 3.83 -24.04 6.66
N LEU A 248 4.14 -23.24 5.65
CA LEU A 248 3.33 -22.06 5.36
C LEU A 248 1.90 -22.46 5.01
N PRO A 249 0.91 -21.74 5.55
CA PRO A 249 -0.49 -21.90 5.15
C PRO A 249 -0.72 -21.66 3.66
N SER A 250 -1.90 -22.02 3.16
CA SER A 250 -2.29 -21.78 1.76
C SER A 250 -2.34 -20.29 1.41
N TYR A 251 -2.71 -19.45 2.37
CA TYR A 251 -2.74 -18.00 2.23
C TYR A 251 -2.02 -17.35 3.42
N VAL A 252 -1.04 -16.53 3.13
CA VAL A 252 -0.20 -15.86 4.12
C VAL A 252 -0.30 -14.35 3.93
N VAL A 253 -0.51 -13.64 5.02
CA VAL A 253 -0.37 -12.18 5.07
C VAL A 253 0.80 -11.85 5.97
N VAL A 254 1.68 -10.98 5.48
CA VAL A 254 2.77 -10.39 6.28
C VAL A 254 2.41 -8.94 6.54
N GLU A 255 2.35 -8.58 7.83
CA GLU A 255 2.06 -7.22 8.26
C GLU A 255 3.27 -6.61 8.97
N GLN A 256 3.70 -5.45 8.49
CA GLN A 256 4.77 -4.64 9.05
C GLN A 256 4.31 -3.89 10.31
N ARG A 257 5.25 -3.15 10.92
CA ARG A 257 4.94 -2.24 12.03
C ARG A 257 4.47 -0.89 11.48
N TYR A 258 3.22 -0.53 11.81
CA TYR A 258 2.61 0.73 11.40
C TYR A 258 2.74 1.85 12.42
N PHE A 259 3.15 1.51 13.65
CA PHE A 259 3.19 2.46 14.75
C PHE A 259 4.61 2.58 15.27
N GLU A 260 5.06 3.80 15.46
CA GLU A 260 6.31 4.07 16.14
C GLU A 260 6.16 3.83 17.64
N LEU A 261 7.06 3.04 18.19
CA LEU A 261 7.38 3.03 19.61
C LEU A 261 8.83 3.46 19.76
N GLU A 262 9.16 4.21 20.80
CA GLU A 262 10.52 4.72 21.05
C GLU A 262 11.64 3.67 20.88
N ILE A 263 11.35 2.41 21.16
CA ILE A 263 12.31 1.29 21.11
C ILE A 263 12.19 0.44 19.84
N LEU A 264 11.14 0.63 19.05
CA LEU A 264 10.86 -0.15 17.85
C LEU A 264 10.14 0.75 16.83
N PRO A 265 10.88 1.40 15.91
CA PRO A 265 10.30 2.28 14.88
C PRO A 265 9.42 1.52 13.90
N GLY A 266 8.58 2.24 13.17
CA GLY A 266 7.86 1.73 12.01
C GLY A 266 8.82 1.12 10.98
N ASN A 267 8.34 0.19 10.18
CA ASN A 267 9.11 -0.41 9.08
C ASN A 267 8.24 -0.65 7.84
N ASP A 268 7.40 0.32 7.54
CA ASP A 268 6.33 0.22 6.54
C ASP A 268 6.56 1.08 5.29
N ASP A 269 7.74 1.64 5.09
CA ASP A 269 8.10 2.60 4.03
C ASP A 269 7.24 3.89 4.02
N HIS A 270 6.48 4.16 5.09
CA HIS A 270 5.68 5.36 5.20
C HIS A 270 6.57 6.62 5.24
N PRO A 271 6.25 7.70 4.51
CA PRO A 271 6.89 9.00 4.72
C PRO A 271 6.86 9.38 6.21
N SER A 272 7.88 10.09 6.69
CA SER A 272 8.15 10.37 8.10
C SER A 272 8.51 9.16 9.00
N HIS A 273 8.40 7.94 8.51
CA HIS A 273 8.99 6.75 9.16
C HIS A 273 10.34 6.39 8.53
N ASP A 274 10.81 7.18 7.56
CA ASP A 274 12.12 7.01 6.94
C ASP A 274 13.22 7.15 8.00
N VAL A 275 14.20 6.26 7.96
CA VAL A 275 15.37 6.31 8.82
C VAL A 275 16.44 7.16 8.14
N ALA A 276 17.01 8.14 8.84
CA ALA A 276 18.06 8.98 8.30
C ALA A 276 19.31 8.15 7.98
N GLU A 277 20.08 8.59 6.98
CA GLU A 277 21.32 7.93 6.55
C GLU A 277 22.29 7.72 7.73
N GLY A 278 22.59 6.44 8.04
CA GLY A 278 23.44 6.05 9.17
C GLY A 278 22.71 5.46 10.37
N GLU A 279 21.39 5.46 10.40
CA GLU A 279 20.61 4.68 11.35
C GLU A 279 20.17 3.36 10.68
N GLU A 280 20.88 2.26 11.00
CA GLU A 280 20.52 0.94 10.50
C GLU A 280 19.19 0.50 11.09
N PHE A 281 18.09 0.58 10.38
CA PHE A 281 16.89 -0.23 10.62
C PHE A 281 15.78 -0.02 9.58
N SER A 282 16.00 -0.35 8.31
CA SER A 282 14.89 -0.91 7.56
C SER A 282 15.01 -2.44 7.65
N TYR A 283 14.04 -3.10 8.24
CA TYR A 283 14.01 -4.56 8.40
C TYR A 283 14.04 -5.30 7.06
N PHE A 284 13.71 -4.63 5.97
CA PHE A 284 13.84 -5.13 4.60
C PHE A 284 15.28 -5.04 4.07
N GLY A 285 16.09 -4.10 4.51
CA GLY A 285 17.51 -4.09 4.22
C GLY A 285 18.24 -5.31 4.81
N VAL A 286 17.83 -5.76 6.00
CA VAL A 286 18.37 -6.95 6.65
C VAL A 286 17.99 -8.24 5.91
N LEU A 287 16.79 -8.34 5.33
CA LEU A 287 16.41 -9.51 4.52
C LEU A 287 17.16 -9.57 3.18
N ALA A 288 17.56 -8.42 2.62
CA ALA A 288 18.37 -8.37 1.40
C ALA A 288 19.84 -8.74 1.68
N HIS A 289 20.37 -8.43 2.86
CA HIS A 289 21.75 -8.77 3.25
C HIS A 289 21.91 -10.25 3.59
N ASP A 290 20.86 -10.91 4.10
CA ASP A 290 20.86 -12.34 4.42
C ASP A 290 20.50 -13.25 3.22
N ALA A 291 20.23 -12.68 2.05
CA ALA A 291 19.91 -13.46 0.84
C ALA A 291 21.15 -14.06 0.13
N GLU A 292 22.34 -13.92 0.71
CA GLU A 292 23.58 -14.61 0.28
C GLU A 292 23.76 -16.00 0.95
N ILE A 293 22.66 -16.65 1.35
CA ILE A 293 22.73 -18.05 1.83
C ILE A 293 21.82 -18.95 1.00
#